data_9ca8c325f7c2b7600a0eae7dcf58a629
#
_entry.id   9ca8c325f7c2b7600a0eae7dcf58a629
#
_cell.length_a   1.000
_cell.length_b   1.000
_cell.length_c   1.000
_cell.angle_alpha   90.00
_cell.angle_beta   90.00
_cell.angle_gamma   90.00
#
_symmetry.space_group_name_H-M   'P 1'
#
loop_
_entity.id
_entity.type
_entity.pdbx_description
1 polymer ?
#
loop_
_entity_poly.entity_id
_entity_poly.type
_entity_poly.pdbx_seq_one_letter_code
_entity_poly.pdbx_strand_id
1 'polypeptide(L)'
;MKKLILLSLLISSSVIAQINKSAIFGNDLVWYGIDYSKAKFIEDIQPGQLKSTMFAWNVVVVNEANKYNVAKFFQKQNVFNDLAPVMKHNKDIDETQMISMNQYKFDNADETVASVISSYTGGEKTEGLGLVFIAESYNKPKAQATYYLTFLI
;
A
#
# COMPACT_ATOMS: atom_id res chain seq x y z
N MET A 1 5.55 -38.75 52.18
CA MET A 1 5.06 -37.48 51.57
C MET A 1 5.68 -37.41 50.16
N LYS A 2 4.85 -37.75 49.16
CA LYS A 2 5.30 -37.73 47.75
C LYS A 2 5.03 -36.35 47.18
N LYS A 3 6.06 -35.58 46.81
CA LYS A 3 5.93 -34.30 46.15
C LYS A 3 5.59 -34.55 44.68
N LEU A 4 4.40 -34.16 44.27
CA LEU A 4 3.93 -34.16 42.90
C LEU A 4 4.49 -32.89 42.22
N ILE A 5 5.47 -33.06 41.33
CA ILE A 5 5.97 -31.96 40.49
C ILE A 5 5.07 -31.88 39.27
N LEU A 6 4.25 -30.83 39.23
CA LEU A 6 3.39 -30.51 38.08
C LEU A 6 4.24 -29.82 37.02
N LEU A 7 4.64 -30.53 36.00
CA LEU A 7 5.37 -30.03 34.86
C LEU A 7 4.36 -29.37 33.92
N SER A 8 4.19 -28.04 34.01
CA SER A 8 3.37 -27.28 33.09
C SER A 8 4.12 -27.14 31.76
N LEU A 9 3.70 -27.93 30.78
CA LEU A 9 4.14 -27.77 29.39
C LEU A 9 3.52 -26.48 28.82
N LEU A 10 4.31 -25.40 28.74
CA LEU A 10 3.96 -24.21 27.97
C LEU A 10 4.09 -24.58 26.48
N ILE A 11 2.97 -24.94 25.88
CA ILE A 11 2.86 -25.07 24.42
C ILE A 11 2.77 -23.63 23.90
N SER A 12 3.89 -23.05 23.54
CA SER A 12 3.93 -21.85 22.72
C SER A 12 3.42 -22.24 21.32
N SER A 13 2.13 -22.03 21.07
CA SER A 13 1.56 -22.09 19.73
C SER A 13 2.11 -20.91 18.93
N SER A 14 3.13 -21.17 18.13
CA SER A 14 3.52 -20.29 17.05
C SER A 14 2.34 -20.23 16.09
N VAL A 15 1.59 -19.13 16.12
CA VAL A 15 0.60 -18.80 15.09
C VAL A 15 1.41 -18.50 13.83
N ILE A 16 1.70 -19.53 13.05
CA ILE A 16 2.16 -19.34 11.68
C ILE A 16 0.95 -18.76 10.94
N ALA A 17 0.99 -17.49 10.62
CA ALA A 17 0.02 -16.87 9.75
C ALA A 17 -0.02 -17.68 8.45
N GLN A 18 -1.06 -18.47 8.28
CA GLN A 18 -1.26 -19.28 7.08
C GLN A 18 -1.55 -18.29 5.96
N ILE A 19 -0.55 -18.07 5.07
CA ILE A 19 -0.76 -17.26 3.88
C ILE A 19 -1.93 -17.87 3.13
N ASN A 20 -3.00 -17.10 2.96
CA ASN A 20 -4.20 -17.56 2.26
C ASN A 20 -3.90 -17.66 0.75
N LYS A 21 -3.33 -18.79 0.34
CA LYS A 21 -2.97 -19.05 -1.06
C LYS A 21 -4.15 -18.89 -2.00
N SER A 22 -5.36 -19.22 -1.57
CA SER A 22 -6.56 -19.06 -2.39
C SER A 22 -6.85 -17.61 -2.73
N ALA A 23 -6.57 -16.66 -1.83
CA ALA A 23 -6.71 -15.24 -2.14
C ALA A 23 -5.65 -14.79 -3.16
N ILE A 24 -4.40 -15.22 -3.00
CA ILE A 24 -3.30 -14.84 -3.92
C ILE A 24 -3.55 -15.38 -5.33
N PHE A 25 -3.91 -16.65 -5.46
CA PHE A 25 -4.13 -17.32 -6.76
C PHE A 25 -5.56 -17.19 -7.29
N GLY A 26 -6.46 -16.56 -6.51
CA GLY A 26 -7.83 -16.29 -6.93
C GLY A 26 -7.92 -15.29 -8.09
N ASN A 27 -9.09 -15.17 -8.67
CA ASN A 27 -9.36 -14.32 -9.83
C ASN A 27 -9.67 -12.86 -9.45
N ASP A 28 -9.94 -12.60 -8.18
CA ASP A 28 -10.43 -11.32 -7.70
C ASP A 28 -9.31 -10.48 -7.08
N LEU A 29 -9.36 -9.18 -7.30
CA LEU A 29 -8.44 -8.20 -6.75
C LEU A 29 -9.22 -6.95 -6.32
N VAL A 30 -8.90 -6.43 -5.14
CA VAL A 30 -9.33 -5.11 -4.70
C VAL A 30 -8.19 -4.12 -4.95
N TRP A 31 -8.39 -3.16 -5.86
CA TRP A 31 -7.44 -2.10 -6.12
C TRP A 31 -7.71 -0.90 -5.24
N TYR A 32 -6.82 -0.62 -4.30
CA TYR A 32 -6.93 0.51 -3.37
C TYR A 32 -6.31 1.81 -3.90
N GLY A 33 -5.53 1.73 -4.99
CA GLY A 33 -4.90 2.90 -5.56
C GLY A 33 -3.43 3.07 -5.18
N ILE A 34 -2.95 4.30 -5.30
CA ILE A 34 -1.59 4.70 -5.00
C ILE A 34 -1.59 5.60 -3.77
N ASP A 35 -0.90 5.17 -2.72
CA ASP A 35 -0.69 5.95 -1.50
C ASP A 35 0.58 6.80 -1.63
N TYR A 36 0.42 8.08 -1.44
CA TYR A 36 1.49 9.09 -1.53
C TYR A 36 1.90 9.66 -0.18
N SER A 37 1.31 9.17 0.91
CA SER A 37 1.43 9.80 2.23
C SER A 37 2.86 9.92 2.74
N LYS A 38 3.74 9.03 2.27
CA LYS A 38 5.16 9.02 2.63
C LYS A 38 6.09 9.37 1.46
N ALA A 39 5.51 9.66 0.29
CA ALA A 39 6.28 9.91 -0.92
C ALA A 39 7.11 11.19 -0.83
N LYS A 40 8.30 11.16 -1.44
CA LYS A 40 9.11 12.36 -1.68
C LYS A 40 9.25 12.61 -3.18
N PHE A 41 9.09 13.87 -3.54
CA PHE A 41 9.36 14.39 -4.88
C PHE A 41 10.73 15.05 -4.88
N ILE A 42 11.60 14.58 -5.76
CA ILE A 42 13.00 14.99 -5.82
C ILE A 42 13.17 15.96 -6.96
N GLU A 43 13.57 17.17 -6.62
CA GLU A 43 13.83 18.34 -7.46
C GLU A 43 12.63 18.91 -8.24
N ASP A 44 12.63 20.25 -8.35
CA ASP A 44 11.86 21.09 -9.26
C ASP A 44 10.33 20.85 -9.29
N ILE A 45 9.72 20.71 -8.11
CA ILE A 45 8.25 20.66 -7.99
C ILE A 45 7.80 21.80 -7.08
N GLN A 46 6.83 22.55 -7.58
CA GLN A 46 6.18 23.62 -6.81
C GLN A 46 5.15 23.02 -5.86
N PRO A 47 5.18 23.32 -4.55
CA PRO A 47 4.10 22.97 -3.64
C PRO A 47 2.79 23.64 -4.09
N GLY A 48 1.67 23.05 -3.72
CA GLY A 48 0.33 23.60 -3.99
C GLY A 48 -0.42 22.92 -5.14
N GLN A 49 0.23 22.05 -5.91
CA GLN A 49 -0.41 21.26 -6.98
C GLN A 49 -0.25 19.75 -6.81
N LEU A 50 0.58 19.33 -5.86
CA LEU A 50 0.91 17.89 -5.70
C LEU A 50 -0.31 17.08 -5.30
N LYS A 51 -1.07 17.49 -4.31
CA LYS A 51 -2.27 16.78 -3.85
C LYS A 51 -3.29 16.60 -4.97
N SER A 52 -3.61 17.67 -5.70
CA SER A 52 -4.57 17.61 -6.79
C SER A 52 -4.09 16.71 -7.92
N THR A 53 -2.81 16.78 -8.27
CA THR A 53 -2.19 15.93 -9.29
C THR A 53 -2.24 14.46 -8.89
N MET A 54 -1.89 14.13 -7.66
CA MET A 54 -1.90 12.75 -7.17
C MET A 54 -3.31 12.18 -7.04
N PHE A 55 -4.25 13.01 -6.60
CA PHE A 55 -5.66 12.66 -6.63
C PHE A 55 -6.09 12.31 -8.05
N ALA A 56 -5.77 13.16 -9.01
CA ALA A 56 -6.09 12.93 -10.41
C ALA A 56 -5.45 11.64 -10.95
N TRP A 57 -4.22 11.30 -10.56
CA TRP A 57 -3.57 10.06 -10.99
C TRP A 57 -4.32 8.80 -10.53
N ASN A 58 -4.79 8.76 -9.28
CA ASN A 58 -5.61 7.64 -8.81
C ASN A 58 -6.90 7.49 -9.64
N VAL A 59 -7.54 8.62 -9.95
CA VAL A 59 -8.76 8.63 -10.78
C VAL A 59 -8.45 8.20 -12.22
N VAL A 60 -7.35 8.67 -12.80
CA VAL A 60 -6.92 8.32 -14.17
C VAL A 60 -6.66 6.82 -14.31
N VAL A 61 -5.99 6.19 -13.33
CA VAL A 61 -5.73 4.73 -13.38
C VAL A 61 -7.04 3.95 -13.48
N VAL A 62 -8.07 4.36 -12.77
CA VAL A 62 -9.38 3.70 -12.80
C VAL A 62 -10.14 4.01 -14.10
N ASN A 63 -10.16 5.26 -14.53
CA ASN A 63 -10.94 5.69 -15.69
C ASN A 63 -10.32 5.26 -17.03
N GLU A 64 -9.00 5.16 -17.09
CA GLU A 64 -8.27 4.72 -18.28
C GLU A 64 -7.82 3.25 -18.17
N ALA A 65 -8.71 2.36 -17.72
CA ALA A 65 -8.41 0.95 -17.45
C ALA A 65 -7.84 0.19 -18.67
N ASN A 66 -8.10 0.64 -19.89
CA ASN A 66 -7.50 0.06 -21.09
C ASN A 66 -5.98 0.35 -21.18
N LYS A 67 -5.54 1.49 -20.68
CA LYS A 67 -4.14 1.92 -20.65
C LYS A 67 -3.42 1.41 -19.39
N TYR A 68 -4.09 1.53 -18.25
CA TYR A 68 -3.59 1.13 -16.93
C TYR A 68 -4.30 -0.15 -16.47
N ASN A 69 -4.15 -1.22 -17.23
CA ASN A 69 -4.90 -2.45 -17.01
C ASN A 69 -4.34 -3.26 -15.83
N VAL A 70 -4.80 -2.92 -14.62
CA VAL A 70 -4.42 -3.59 -13.36
C VAL A 70 -4.76 -5.08 -13.42
N ALA A 71 -5.94 -5.44 -13.96
CA ALA A 71 -6.37 -6.84 -14.10
C ALA A 71 -5.36 -7.65 -14.91
N LYS A 72 -5.01 -7.16 -16.09
CA LYS A 72 -4.06 -7.83 -16.99
C LYS A 72 -2.67 -7.93 -16.38
N PHE A 73 -2.19 -6.84 -15.75
CA PHE A 73 -0.85 -6.80 -15.16
C PHE A 73 -0.68 -7.83 -14.05
N PHE A 74 -1.70 -7.97 -13.17
CA PHE A 74 -1.67 -8.92 -12.05
C PHE A 74 -2.35 -10.26 -12.36
N GLN A 75 -2.71 -10.52 -13.61
CA GLN A 75 -3.34 -11.77 -14.08
C GLN A 75 -4.62 -12.10 -13.32
N LYS A 76 -5.45 -11.09 -13.07
CA LYS A 76 -6.74 -11.18 -12.41
C LYS A 76 -7.89 -11.05 -13.41
N GLN A 77 -9.01 -11.70 -13.13
CA GLN A 77 -10.19 -11.59 -13.99
C GLN A 77 -11.07 -10.42 -13.57
N ASN A 78 -11.22 -10.23 -12.26
CA ASN A 78 -12.06 -9.20 -11.70
C ASN A 78 -11.24 -8.24 -10.85
N VAL A 79 -11.40 -6.94 -11.10
CA VAL A 79 -10.81 -5.88 -10.26
C VAL A 79 -11.92 -5.01 -9.73
N PHE A 80 -12.03 -4.96 -8.42
CA PHE A 80 -12.90 -4.02 -7.70
C PHE A 80 -12.06 -2.82 -7.27
N ASN A 81 -12.48 -1.62 -7.66
CA ASN A 81 -11.77 -0.40 -7.29
C ASN A 81 -12.37 0.18 -6.01
N ASP A 82 -11.60 0.16 -4.92
CA ASP A 82 -11.96 0.76 -3.64
C ASP A 82 -10.87 1.77 -3.22
N LEU A 83 -10.94 2.95 -3.81
CA LEU A 83 -9.96 4.01 -3.56
C LEU A 83 -10.17 4.72 -2.21
N ALA A 84 -11.29 4.48 -1.52
CA ALA A 84 -11.67 5.27 -0.35
C ALA A 84 -10.62 5.28 0.77
N PRO A 85 -10.02 4.15 1.19
CA PRO A 85 -8.99 4.15 2.24
C PRO A 85 -7.77 5.00 1.89
N VAL A 86 -7.25 4.82 0.67
CA VAL A 86 -6.06 5.54 0.19
C VAL A 86 -6.36 7.02 -0.03
N MET A 87 -7.50 7.34 -0.61
CA MET A 87 -7.90 8.74 -0.83
C MET A 87 -8.07 9.51 0.47
N LYS A 88 -8.66 8.86 1.49
CA LYS A 88 -8.78 9.42 2.83
C LYS A 88 -7.39 9.65 3.45
N HIS A 89 -6.49 8.70 3.33
CA HIS A 89 -5.13 8.80 3.86
C HIS A 89 -4.32 9.90 3.15
N ASN A 90 -4.42 9.98 1.81
CA ASN A 90 -3.74 10.99 1.01
C ASN A 90 -4.26 12.42 1.23
N LYS A 91 -5.48 12.59 1.74
CA LYS A 91 -6.09 13.90 1.97
C LYS A 91 -5.31 14.75 2.98
N ASP A 92 -4.74 14.12 3.99
CA ASP A 92 -4.10 14.79 5.13
C ASP A 92 -2.60 15.06 4.92
N ILE A 93 -2.09 14.83 3.70
CA ILE A 93 -0.69 15.07 3.36
C ILE A 93 -0.35 16.55 3.41
N ASP A 94 0.78 16.88 4.04
CA ASP A 94 1.41 18.20 3.94
C ASP A 94 2.36 18.23 2.73
N GLU A 95 2.00 18.97 1.69
CA GLU A 95 2.78 19.06 0.45
C GLU A 95 4.20 19.58 0.67
N THR A 96 4.42 20.42 1.69
CA THR A 96 5.74 20.98 1.99
C THR A 96 6.70 19.88 2.45
N GLN A 97 6.17 18.85 3.09
CA GLN A 97 6.95 17.68 3.54
C GLN A 97 7.24 16.69 2.42
N MET A 98 6.60 16.83 1.26
CA MET A 98 6.79 15.91 0.14
C MET A 98 7.98 16.27 -0.76
N ILE A 99 8.57 17.44 -0.58
CA ILE A 99 9.66 17.89 -1.43
C ILE A 99 11.00 17.51 -0.79
N SER A 100 11.91 16.97 -1.60
CA SER A 100 13.28 16.66 -1.20
C SER A 100 14.27 17.15 -2.25
N MET A 101 15.38 17.74 -1.80
CA MET A 101 16.49 18.11 -2.70
C MET A 101 17.48 16.96 -2.90
N ASN A 102 17.35 15.89 -2.12
CA ASN A 102 18.24 14.74 -2.16
C ASN A 102 17.47 13.47 -2.54
N GLN A 103 18.22 12.45 -2.98
CA GLN A 103 17.64 11.10 -3.13
C GLN A 103 17.03 10.65 -1.82
N TYR A 104 15.89 9.99 -1.91
CA TYR A 104 15.13 9.53 -0.76
C TYR A 104 14.81 8.05 -0.90
N LYS A 105 14.92 7.36 0.24
CA LYS A 105 14.45 6.00 0.46
C LYS A 105 13.87 5.91 1.87
N PHE A 106 13.00 4.96 2.10
CA PHE A 106 12.56 4.63 3.46
C PHE A 106 13.73 4.07 4.26
N ASP A 107 13.95 4.57 5.48
CA ASP A 107 14.97 4.05 6.39
C ASP A 107 14.69 2.59 6.76
N ASN A 108 13.42 2.30 7.03
CA ASN A 108 12.89 0.94 7.22
C ASN A 108 11.62 0.79 6.39
N ALA A 109 11.74 0.11 5.25
CA ALA A 109 10.64 -0.04 4.32
C ALA A 109 9.49 -0.86 4.92
N ASP A 110 9.81 -1.96 5.62
CA ASP A 110 8.80 -2.87 6.16
C ASP A 110 7.97 -2.18 7.25
N GLU A 111 8.60 -1.45 8.16
CA GLU A 111 7.91 -0.68 9.20
C GLU A 111 7.08 0.45 8.61
N THR A 112 7.63 1.16 7.62
CA THR A 112 6.92 2.28 6.97
C THR A 112 5.68 1.78 6.25
N VAL A 113 5.81 0.71 5.46
CA VAL A 113 4.70 0.08 4.75
C VAL A 113 3.65 -0.43 5.72
N ALA A 114 4.04 -1.16 6.78
CA ALA A 114 3.13 -1.65 7.80
C ALA A 114 2.38 -0.51 8.51
N SER A 115 3.07 0.58 8.84
CA SER A 115 2.46 1.78 9.44
C SER A 115 1.41 2.41 8.53
N VAL A 116 1.70 2.54 7.23
CA VAL A 116 0.75 3.09 6.25
C VAL A 116 -0.50 2.23 6.18
N ILE A 117 -0.35 0.91 6.01
CA ILE A 117 -1.48 -0.01 5.86
C ILE A 117 -2.34 -0.03 7.13
N SER A 118 -1.72 -0.05 8.31
CA SER A 118 -2.44 -0.09 9.59
C SER A 118 -3.33 1.13 9.83
N SER A 119 -3.10 2.22 9.10
CA SER A 119 -3.89 3.45 9.18
C SER A 119 -5.12 3.47 8.28
N TYR A 120 -5.27 2.49 7.37
CA TYR A 120 -6.38 2.47 6.43
C TYR A 120 -7.72 2.22 7.12
N THR A 121 -8.69 3.06 6.80
CA THR A 121 -10.07 2.96 7.31
C THR A 121 -11.06 3.36 6.22
N GLY A 122 -12.28 2.79 6.29
CA GLY A 122 -13.38 3.22 5.43
C GLY A 122 -13.42 2.56 4.05
N GLY A 123 -12.79 1.39 3.89
CA GLY A 123 -12.96 0.58 2.69
C GLY A 123 -14.33 -0.12 2.66
N GLU A 124 -14.86 -0.33 1.46
CA GLU A 124 -16.14 -1.02 1.26
C GLU A 124 -15.96 -2.53 1.17
N LYS A 125 -14.81 -2.99 0.68
CA LYS A 125 -14.53 -4.41 0.48
C LYS A 125 -13.46 -4.88 1.43
N THR A 126 -13.84 -5.86 2.27
CA THR A 126 -12.97 -6.42 3.32
C THR A 126 -12.49 -7.84 3.00
N GLU A 127 -12.94 -8.41 1.88
CA GLU A 127 -12.61 -9.78 1.48
C GLU A 127 -11.89 -9.81 0.13
N GLY A 128 -10.98 -10.76 -0.03
CA GLY A 128 -10.20 -10.97 -1.24
C GLY A 128 -8.77 -10.46 -1.12
N LEU A 129 -8.04 -10.51 -2.24
CA LEU A 129 -6.69 -9.98 -2.31
C LEU A 129 -6.74 -8.48 -2.53
N GLY A 130 -6.29 -7.71 -1.57
CA GLY A 130 -6.10 -6.27 -1.71
C GLY A 130 -4.75 -5.94 -2.36
N LEU A 131 -4.68 -4.85 -3.12
CA LEU A 131 -3.45 -4.31 -3.71
C LEU A 131 -3.41 -2.80 -3.55
N VAL A 132 -2.33 -2.32 -3.00
CA VAL A 132 -2.01 -0.89 -2.92
C VAL A 132 -0.57 -0.66 -3.38
N PHE A 133 -0.32 0.44 -4.09
CA PHE A 133 1.03 0.91 -4.38
C PHE A 133 1.39 2.00 -3.39
N ILE A 134 2.35 1.74 -2.52
CA ILE A 134 2.87 2.75 -1.58
C ILE A 134 4.07 3.42 -2.23
N ALA A 135 3.91 4.69 -2.56
CA ALA A 135 4.94 5.47 -3.22
C ALA A 135 6.05 5.88 -2.24
N GLU A 136 7.29 5.62 -2.61
CA GLU A 136 8.48 6.06 -1.87
C GLU A 136 9.01 7.37 -2.43
N SER A 137 9.27 7.42 -3.73
CA SER A 137 9.88 8.61 -4.34
C SER A 137 9.58 8.77 -5.82
N TYR A 138 9.55 10.01 -6.24
CA TYR A 138 9.48 10.45 -7.63
C TYR A 138 10.70 11.31 -7.95
N ASN A 139 11.60 10.79 -8.76
CA ASN A 139 12.83 11.47 -9.14
C ASN A 139 12.71 11.98 -10.58
N LYS A 140 12.32 13.25 -10.73
CA LYS A 140 12.12 13.88 -12.03
C LYS A 140 13.39 13.90 -12.89
N PRO A 141 14.57 14.30 -12.38
CA PRO A 141 15.82 14.29 -13.16
C PRO A 141 16.19 12.92 -13.71
N LYS A 142 15.86 11.84 -12.97
CA LYS A 142 16.15 10.47 -13.39
C LYS A 142 15.01 9.81 -14.14
N ALA A 143 13.86 10.48 -14.27
CA ALA A 143 12.62 9.91 -14.81
C ALA A 143 12.25 8.57 -14.13
N GLN A 144 12.38 8.50 -12.80
CA GLN A 144 12.15 7.30 -12.01
C GLN A 144 11.10 7.53 -10.94
N ALA A 145 10.30 6.50 -10.67
CA ALA A 145 9.41 6.41 -9.54
C ALA A 145 9.62 5.07 -8.84
N THR A 146 9.61 5.09 -7.50
CA THR A 146 9.78 3.90 -6.67
C THR A 146 8.53 3.66 -5.85
N TYR A 147 8.05 2.40 -5.88
CA TYR A 147 6.86 1.96 -5.16
C TYR A 147 7.09 0.64 -4.44
N TYR A 148 6.40 0.46 -3.34
CA TYR A 148 6.19 -0.84 -2.71
C TYR A 148 4.81 -1.36 -3.12
N LEU A 149 4.80 -2.46 -3.87
CA LEU A 149 3.57 -3.16 -4.25
C LEU A 149 3.17 -4.04 -3.06
N THR A 150 2.10 -3.67 -2.40
CA THR A 150 1.70 -4.30 -1.15
C THR A 150 0.37 -5.02 -1.31
N PHE A 151 0.38 -6.31 -0.97
CA PHE A 151 -0.80 -7.15 -0.96
C PHE A 151 -1.36 -7.26 0.46
N LEU A 152 -2.69 -7.13 0.57
CA LEU A 152 -3.46 -7.27 1.79
C LEU A 152 -4.36 -8.52 1.66
N ILE A 153 -4.37 -9.35 2.71
CA ILE A 153 -5.11 -10.62 2.73
C ILE A 153 -6.00 -10.66 3.97
#